data_129b9950f73d34b8161c7f44a47f780c
#
_entry.id   129b9950f73d34b8161c7f44a47f780c
#
_cell.length_a   1.000
_cell.length_b   1.000
_cell.length_c   1.000
_cell.angle_alpha   90.00
_cell.angle_beta   90.00
_cell.angle_gamma   90.00
#
_symmetry.space_group_name_H-M   'P 1'
#
loop_
_entity.id
_entity.type
_entity.pdbx_description
1 polymer ?
#
loop_
_entity_poly.entity_id
_entity_poly.type
_entity_poly.pdbx_seq_one_letter_code
_entity_poly.pdbx_strand_id
1 'polypeptide(L)'
;GRPRPVMLLPPLYPWQREETFRPQAVSKYDNIPQGYVPGFVANEACRRAGKRLCREEEWVFACKGEKQNKYPYGDNYRQGQCNVFREDHPARILHGNWSVGLSDPRLNLIETPAGPLLRRTGTTSTCKSVWGQDAIFDMVGNLDEWVDDPGGVFVGGFFSRSTRNGCEARVASHPPAYFDYSTGFRCCADLLGAAAAGVQDGRP
;
A
#
# COMPACT_ATOMS: atom_id res chain seq x y z
N GLY A 1 19.78 -5.19 19.31
CA GLY A 1 19.20 -6.50 19.49
C GLY A 1 18.32 -6.82 18.30
N ARG A 2 18.34 -8.04 17.81
CA ARG A 2 17.47 -8.45 16.70
C ARG A 2 16.07 -8.63 17.24
N PRO A 3 15.04 -8.02 16.66
CA PRO A 3 13.69 -8.32 17.02
C PRO A 3 13.40 -9.81 16.74
N ARG A 4 12.83 -10.48 17.70
CA ARG A 4 12.46 -11.90 17.59
C ARG A 4 10.96 -12.00 17.81
N PRO A 5 10.16 -11.92 16.76
CA PRO A 5 8.74 -12.18 16.92
C PRO A 5 8.53 -13.62 17.41
N VAL A 6 7.90 -13.72 18.57
CA VAL A 6 7.54 -15.00 19.19
C VAL A 6 6.16 -15.41 18.69
N MET A 7 5.99 -15.55 17.39
CA MET A 7 4.70 -15.90 16.82
C MET A 7 4.83 -17.16 15.97
N LEU A 8 3.95 -18.11 16.21
CA LEU A 8 3.80 -19.25 15.31
C LEU A 8 3.26 -18.76 13.97
N LEU A 9 3.84 -19.25 12.89
CA LEU A 9 3.34 -18.96 11.55
C LEU A 9 1.93 -19.50 11.40
N PRO A 10 0.96 -18.73 10.94
CA PRO A 10 -0.33 -19.26 10.58
C PRO A 10 -0.16 -20.25 9.42
N PRO A 11 -0.91 -21.34 9.40
CA PRO A 11 -0.76 -22.38 8.37
C PRO A 11 -1.08 -21.87 6.96
N LEU A 12 -2.03 -20.92 6.86
CA LEU A 12 -2.45 -20.26 5.61
C LEU A 12 -2.94 -18.85 5.89
N TYR A 13 -2.72 -17.95 4.94
CA TYR A 13 -3.41 -16.66 4.93
C TYR A 13 -4.89 -16.83 4.62
N PRO A 14 -5.77 -15.91 5.08
CA PRO A 14 -7.22 -16.04 4.86
C PRO A 14 -7.61 -16.23 3.39
N TRP A 15 -6.98 -15.53 2.45
CA TRP A 15 -7.25 -15.65 1.01
C TRP A 15 -6.77 -16.96 0.37
N GLN A 16 -5.96 -17.73 1.05
CA GLN A 16 -5.58 -19.09 0.64
C GLN A 16 -6.61 -20.13 1.02
N ARG A 17 -7.64 -19.73 1.80
CA ARG A 17 -8.78 -20.55 2.20
C ARG A 17 -10.01 -20.15 1.38
N GLU A 18 -10.07 -20.58 0.15
CA GLU A 18 -10.99 -20.06 -0.88
C GLU A 18 -12.48 -20.06 -0.48
N GLU A 19 -12.94 -21.11 0.20
CA GLU A 19 -14.38 -21.30 0.43
C GLU A 19 -15.01 -20.33 1.45
N THR A 20 -14.26 -19.85 2.40
CA THR A 20 -14.80 -19.07 3.54
C THR A 20 -14.36 -17.62 3.58
N PHE A 21 -13.31 -17.27 2.84
CA PHE A 21 -12.76 -15.92 2.89
C PHE A 21 -13.64 -14.92 2.15
N ARG A 22 -14.00 -13.84 2.83
CA ARG A 22 -14.80 -12.73 2.30
C ARG A 22 -14.09 -11.42 2.63
N PRO A 23 -13.11 -11.01 1.79
CA PRO A 23 -12.35 -9.79 2.04
C PRO A 23 -13.27 -8.56 2.01
N GLN A 24 -13.06 -7.64 2.93
CA GLN A 24 -13.71 -6.33 2.93
C GLN A 24 -12.71 -5.27 3.36
N ALA A 25 -12.59 -4.21 2.57
CA ALA A 25 -11.72 -3.10 2.89
C ALA A 25 -12.30 -2.27 4.05
N VAL A 26 -11.46 -2.01 5.04
CA VAL A 26 -11.80 -1.16 6.18
C VAL A 26 -10.64 -0.21 6.41
N SER A 27 -10.91 1.10 6.46
CA SER A 27 -9.92 2.11 6.82
C SER A 27 -10.01 2.41 8.31
N LYS A 28 -8.90 2.28 9.01
CA LYS A 28 -8.81 2.60 10.44
C LYS A 28 -7.52 3.34 10.72
N TYR A 29 -7.61 4.40 11.51
CA TYR A 29 -6.47 5.09 12.08
C TYR A 29 -5.79 4.21 13.14
N ASP A 30 -4.47 4.32 13.25
CA ASP A 30 -3.65 3.63 14.26
C ASP A 30 -3.76 2.10 14.25
N ASN A 31 -3.91 1.51 13.05
CA ASN A 31 -3.85 0.06 12.87
C ASN A 31 -2.64 -0.34 12.03
N ILE A 32 -2.14 -1.55 12.24
CA ILE A 32 -1.16 -2.14 11.33
C ILE A 32 -1.88 -2.38 9.99
N PRO A 33 -1.42 -1.79 8.89
CA PRO A 33 -2.04 -2.01 7.59
C PRO A 33 -1.84 -3.45 7.14
N GLN A 34 -2.81 -3.97 6.38
CA GLN A 34 -2.75 -5.33 5.88
C GLN A 34 -1.75 -5.45 4.74
N GLY A 35 -0.62 -6.11 4.97
CA GLY A 35 0.27 -6.60 3.94
C GLY A 35 -0.14 -7.98 3.42
N TYR A 36 0.66 -8.58 2.55
CA TYR A 36 0.44 -9.92 1.96
C TYR A 36 -0.86 -10.03 1.17
N VAL A 37 -1.27 -8.96 0.51
CA VAL A 37 -2.53 -8.92 -0.24
C VAL A 37 -2.24 -8.98 -1.74
N PRO A 38 -2.71 -10.02 -2.46
CA PRO A 38 -2.66 -10.02 -3.91
C PRO A 38 -3.68 -9.05 -4.52
N GLY A 39 -3.39 -8.56 -5.73
CA GLY A 39 -4.21 -7.54 -6.39
C GLY A 39 -5.67 -7.95 -6.58
N PHE A 40 -5.95 -9.22 -6.91
CA PHE A 40 -7.34 -9.68 -7.07
C PHE A 40 -8.11 -9.69 -5.73
N VAL A 41 -7.44 -9.98 -4.60
CA VAL A 41 -8.05 -9.89 -3.26
C VAL A 41 -8.28 -8.42 -2.88
N ALA A 42 -7.33 -7.54 -3.19
CA ALA A 42 -7.47 -6.10 -2.99
C ALA A 42 -8.68 -5.53 -3.73
N ASN A 43 -8.84 -5.91 -5.01
CA ASN A 43 -9.99 -5.50 -5.81
C ASN A 43 -11.31 -5.98 -5.21
N GLU A 44 -11.41 -7.26 -4.85
CA GLU A 44 -12.63 -7.81 -4.24
C GLU A 44 -12.93 -7.15 -2.88
N ALA A 45 -11.90 -6.87 -2.07
CA ALA A 45 -12.06 -6.18 -0.80
C ALA A 45 -12.64 -4.77 -0.97
N CYS A 46 -12.16 -4.01 -1.96
CA CYS A 46 -12.69 -2.69 -2.30
C CYS A 46 -14.15 -2.80 -2.80
N ARG A 47 -14.46 -3.74 -3.71
CA ARG A 47 -15.82 -3.96 -4.22
C ARG A 47 -16.82 -4.25 -3.09
N ARG A 48 -16.44 -5.10 -2.14
CA ARG A 48 -17.28 -5.42 -0.98
C ARG A 48 -17.47 -4.25 -0.01
N ALA A 49 -16.60 -3.26 -0.07
CA ALA A 49 -16.75 -2.00 0.66
C ALA A 49 -17.54 -0.94 -0.12
N GLY A 50 -18.15 -1.30 -1.28
CA GLY A 50 -18.85 -0.35 -2.15
C GLY A 50 -17.91 0.63 -2.86
N LYS A 51 -16.66 0.21 -3.09
CA LYS A 51 -15.58 1.00 -3.69
C LYS A 51 -14.91 0.19 -4.81
N ARG A 52 -13.80 0.66 -5.32
CA ARG A 52 -12.92 -0.02 -6.28
C ARG A 52 -11.45 0.24 -5.93
N LEU A 53 -10.53 -0.47 -6.56
CA LEU A 53 -9.14 -0.03 -6.58
C LEU A 53 -9.05 1.36 -7.23
N CYS A 54 -8.11 2.17 -6.79
CA CYS A 54 -7.79 3.43 -7.48
C CYS A 54 -7.16 3.12 -8.84
N ARG A 55 -7.48 3.87 -9.87
CA ARG A 55 -6.64 3.91 -11.08
C ARG A 55 -5.28 4.50 -10.72
N GLU A 56 -4.25 4.16 -11.49
CA GLU A 56 -2.90 4.65 -11.21
C GLU A 56 -2.84 6.18 -11.18
N GLU A 57 -3.47 6.84 -12.16
CA GLU A 57 -3.52 8.29 -12.23
C GLU A 57 -4.28 8.95 -11.07
N GLU A 58 -5.36 8.35 -10.58
CA GLU A 58 -6.09 8.83 -9.40
C GLU A 58 -5.23 8.73 -8.15
N TRP A 59 -4.54 7.60 -8.01
CA TRP A 59 -3.64 7.38 -6.89
C TRP A 59 -2.49 8.38 -6.89
N VAL A 60 -1.83 8.57 -8.04
CA VAL A 60 -0.73 9.53 -8.21
C VAL A 60 -1.21 10.96 -7.94
N PHE A 61 -2.36 11.33 -8.48
CA PHE A 61 -2.98 12.64 -8.25
C PHE A 61 -3.23 12.86 -6.75
N ALA A 62 -3.87 11.91 -6.08
CA ALA A 62 -4.14 11.96 -4.64
C ALA A 62 -2.86 12.09 -3.81
N CYS A 63 -1.81 11.37 -4.19
CA CYS A 63 -0.50 11.43 -3.54
C CYS A 63 0.16 12.81 -3.65
N LYS A 64 0.10 13.43 -4.83
CA LYS A 64 0.73 14.73 -5.10
C LYS A 64 0.06 15.90 -4.37
N GLY A 65 -1.19 15.75 -3.94
CA GLY A 65 -1.95 16.79 -3.27
C GLY A 65 -2.27 17.99 -4.19
N GLU A 66 -2.92 19.01 -3.66
CA GLU A 66 -3.30 20.22 -4.43
C GLU A 66 -2.12 20.90 -5.11
N LYS A 67 -0.96 20.87 -4.48
CA LYS A 67 0.27 21.51 -5.00
C LYS A 67 0.98 20.69 -6.07
N GLN A 68 0.51 19.49 -6.37
CA GLN A 68 1.10 18.56 -7.33
C GLN A 68 2.59 18.29 -7.09
N ASN A 69 2.96 18.16 -5.83
CA ASN A 69 4.34 17.89 -5.40
C ASN A 69 4.82 16.50 -5.82
N LYS A 70 6.12 16.30 -5.88
CA LYS A 70 6.73 14.98 -6.12
C LYS A 70 6.51 14.00 -4.98
N TYR A 71 6.44 14.48 -3.74
CA TYR A 71 6.11 13.72 -2.53
C TYR A 71 4.88 14.33 -1.86
N PRO A 72 4.16 13.59 -1.00
CA PRO A 72 2.99 14.15 -0.32
C PRO A 72 3.27 15.45 0.45
N TYR A 73 4.51 15.63 0.88
CA TYR A 73 4.96 16.75 1.72
C TYR A 73 5.77 17.81 0.97
N GLY A 74 6.05 17.67 -0.32
CA GLY A 74 6.82 18.63 -1.12
C GLY A 74 7.64 17.99 -2.24
N ASP A 75 8.48 18.78 -2.94
CA ASP A 75 9.18 18.31 -4.14
C ASP A 75 10.50 17.58 -3.88
N ASN A 76 11.09 17.78 -2.71
CA ASN A 76 12.39 17.21 -2.39
C ASN A 76 12.27 16.09 -1.38
N TYR A 77 13.01 14.98 -1.62
CA TYR A 77 13.13 13.92 -0.64
C TYR A 77 13.66 14.45 0.69
N ARG A 78 12.97 14.10 1.76
CA ARG A 78 13.39 14.36 3.14
C ARG A 78 13.30 13.07 3.94
N GLN A 79 14.44 12.63 4.47
CA GLN A 79 14.50 11.42 5.27
C GLN A 79 13.56 11.50 6.48
N GLY A 80 12.83 10.43 6.74
CA GLY A 80 11.95 10.32 7.91
C GLY A 80 10.56 10.97 7.74
N GLN A 81 10.30 11.74 6.68
CA GLN A 81 8.97 12.33 6.44
C GLN A 81 7.91 11.26 6.15
N CYS A 82 8.23 10.29 5.32
CA CYS A 82 7.44 9.08 5.08
C CYS A 82 8.23 7.83 5.52
N ASN A 83 7.53 6.73 5.71
CA ASN A 83 8.13 5.44 6.04
C ASN A 83 8.65 4.73 4.79
N VAL A 84 9.71 5.25 4.23
CA VAL A 84 10.36 4.76 3.01
C VAL A 84 11.88 4.88 3.17
N PHE A 85 12.63 4.15 2.37
CA PHE A 85 14.09 4.24 2.34
C PHE A 85 14.80 3.80 3.63
N ARG A 86 14.22 2.87 4.36
CA ARG A 86 14.89 2.31 5.53
C ARG A 86 15.98 1.34 5.09
N GLU A 87 17.12 1.38 5.77
CA GLU A 87 18.24 0.48 5.51
C GLU A 87 17.93 -0.95 5.98
N ASP A 88 17.10 -1.09 6.99
CA ASP A 88 16.67 -2.36 7.53
C ASP A 88 15.67 -3.05 6.59
N HIS A 89 16.00 -4.28 6.19
CA HIS A 89 15.12 -5.11 5.39
C HIS A 89 14.60 -6.29 6.24
N PRO A 90 13.29 -6.52 6.30
CA PRO A 90 12.71 -7.48 7.22
C PRO A 90 13.18 -8.92 6.97
N ALA A 91 13.27 -9.34 5.72
CA ALA A 91 13.76 -10.68 5.40
C ALA A 91 15.24 -10.86 5.76
N ARG A 92 16.07 -9.82 5.61
CA ARG A 92 17.46 -9.87 6.07
C ARG A 92 17.56 -10.00 7.59
N ILE A 93 16.71 -9.28 8.33
CA ILE A 93 16.69 -9.34 9.79
C ILE A 93 16.26 -10.72 10.28
N LEU A 94 15.18 -11.26 9.70
CA LEU A 94 14.57 -12.50 10.17
C LEU A 94 15.27 -13.75 9.62
N HIS A 95 15.67 -13.73 8.36
CA HIS A 95 16.19 -14.89 7.62
C HIS A 95 17.67 -14.77 7.20
N GLY A 96 18.28 -13.60 7.41
CA GLY A 96 19.67 -13.35 6.97
C GLY A 96 19.82 -13.12 5.46
N ASN A 97 18.72 -13.13 4.69
CA ASN A 97 18.71 -13.01 3.24
C ASN A 97 17.53 -12.15 2.78
N TRP A 98 17.74 -11.32 1.74
CA TRP A 98 16.74 -10.37 1.21
C TRP A 98 15.59 -11.04 0.45
N SER A 99 15.82 -12.24 -0.10
CA SER A 99 14.91 -12.90 -1.04
C SER A 99 14.31 -14.20 -0.49
N VAL A 100 14.52 -14.48 0.80
CA VAL A 100 14.03 -15.71 1.43
C VAL A 100 12.92 -15.40 2.40
N GLY A 101 11.88 -16.25 2.38
CA GLY A 101 10.78 -16.18 3.34
C GLY A 101 9.90 -14.94 3.19
N LEU A 102 9.74 -14.39 1.98
CA LEU A 102 8.97 -13.16 1.74
C LEU A 102 7.47 -13.31 2.07
N SER A 103 6.98 -14.52 2.21
CA SER A 103 5.61 -14.83 2.69
C SER A 103 5.53 -15.08 4.19
N ASP A 104 6.62 -14.94 4.95
CA ASP A 104 6.61 -15.14 6.40
C ASP A 104 5.83 -13.99 7.08
N PRO A 105 4.69 -14.27 7.78
CA PRO A 105 3.86 -13.24 8.37
C PRO A 105 4.54 -12.42 9.47
N ARG A 106 5.67 -12.89 10.00
CA ARG A 106 6.44 -12.18 11.01
C ARG A 106 7.19 -10.97 10.44
N LEU A 107 7.38 -10.87 9.11
CA LEU A 107 8.12 -9.76 8.51
C LEU A 107 7.50 -8.40 8.82
N ASN A 108 6.17 -8.31 8.86
CA ASN A 108 5.46 -7.07 9.18
C ASN A 108 5.31 -6.79 10.69
N LEU A 109 5.88 -7.65 11.53
CA LEU A 109 5.87 -7.49 12.99
C LEU A 109 7.26 -7.15 13.54
N ILE A 110 8.22 -6.88 12.65
CA ILE A 110 9.60 -6.60 13.06
C ILE A 110 9.69 -5.19 13.64
N GLU A 111 10.27 -5.12 14.83
CA GLU A 111 10.64 -3.88 15.48
C GLU A 111 12.16 -3.72 15.50
N THR A 112 12.63 -2.50 15.34
CA THR A 112 14.02 -2.10 15.44
C THR A 112 14.17 -1.08 16.59
N PRO A 113 15.39 -0.72 17.00
CA PRO A 113 15.59 0.36 17.95
C PRO A 113 14.97 1.71 17.50
N ALA A 114 14.79 1.89 16.19
CA ALA A 114 14.12 3.06 15.58
C ALA A 114 12.60 2.90 15.46
N GLY A 115 12.02 1.88 16.06
CA GLY A 115 10.59 1.54 16.02
C GLY A 115 10.24 0.48 14.98
N PRO A 116 8.93 0.18 14.81
CA PRO A 116 8.46 -0.84 13.90
C PRO A 116 8.83 -0.53 12.45
N LEU A 117 9.16 -1.55 11.67
CA LEU A 117 9.43 -1.38 10.23
C LEU A 117 8.15 -0.97 9.49
N LEU A 118 7.07 -1.71 9.68
CA LEU A 118 5.75 -1.35 9.19
C LEU A 118 5.07 -0.47 10.25
N ARG A 119 4.73 0.76 9.90
CA ARG A 119 4.09 1.71 10.81
C ARG A 119 2.57 1.60 10.75
N ARG A 120 1.94 2.01 11.84
CA ARG A 120 0.48 2.08 11.94
C ARG A 120 -0.07 3.19 11.03
N THR A 121 -1.24 2.94 10.46
CA THR A 121 -1.90 3.85 9.50
C THR A 121 -2.15 5.23 10.08
N GLY A 122 -1.75 6.27 9.34
CA GLY A 122 -1.97 7.67 9.69
C GLY A 122 -1.08 8.20 10.81
N THR A 123 -0.24 7.37 11.43
CA THR A 123 0.60 7.80 12.56
C THR A 123 1.85 8.59 12.13
N THR A 124 2.23 8.53 10.87
CA THR A 124 3.32 9.36 10.33
C THR A 124 2.75 10.72 9.88
N SER A 125 2.55 11.62 10.82
CA SER A 125 1.87 12.92 10.61
C SER A 125 2.48 13.81 9.53
N THR A 126 3.74 13.58 9.20
CA THR A 126 4.48 14.29 8.14
C THR A 126 4.28 13.69 6.75
N CYS A 127 3.83 12.42 6.66
CA CYS A 127 3.61 11.72 5.40
C CYS A 127 2.16 11.86 4.95
N LYS A 128 1.80 13.05 4.49
CA LYS A 128 0.43 13.35 4.06
C LYS A 128 0.40 14.29 2.86
N SER A 129 -0.49 14.04 1.93
CA SER A 129 -0.93 15.01 0.93
C SER A 129 -2.11 15.80 1.48
N VAL A 130 -2.23 17.07 1.06
CA VAL A 130 -3.23 18.01 1.57
C VAL A 130 -4.23 18.36 0.47
N TRP A 131 -5.52 18.37 0.83
CA TRP A 131 -6.65 18.67 -0.01
C TRP A 131 -7.63 19.55 0.79
N GLY A 132 -7.52 20.89 0.65
CA GLY A 132 -8.28 21.82 1.49
C GLY A 132 -7.99 21.62 2.97
N GLN A 133 -9.00 21.24 3.72
CA GLN A 133 -8.88 20.91 5.15
C GLN A 133 -8.56 19.41 5.41
N ASP A 134 -8.63 18.59 4.37
CA ASP A 134 -8.44 17.16 4.46
C ASP A 134 -6.99 16.74 4.17
N ALA A 135 -6.65 15.53 4.60
CA ALA A 135 -5.33 14.95 4.34
C ALA A 135 -5.43 13.45 4.03
N ILE A 136 -4.57 13.00 3.11
CA ILE A 136 -4.41 11.59 2.79
C ILE A 136 -3.03 11.15 3.25
N PHE A 137 -3.00 10.15 4.15
CA PHE A 137 -1.77 9.69 4.79
C PHE A 137 -1.15 8.50 4.09
N ASP A 138 0.16 8.34 4.31
CA ASP A 138 0.96 7.16 3.97
C ASP A 138 0.95 6.79 2.48
N MET A 139 0.78 7.78 1.59
CA MET A 139 0.79 7.57 0.15
C MET A 139 2.18 7.17 -0.40
N VAL A 140 3.26 7.47 0.32
CA VAL A 140 4.62 7.06 -0.05
C VAL A 140 5.21 6.23 1.07
N GLY A 141 5.69 5.05 0.73
CA GLY A 141 6.25 4.11 1.70
C GLY A 141 5.18 3.36 2.47
N ASN A 142 5.56 2.78 3.57
CA ASN A 142 4.81 1.86 4.40
C ASN A 142 4.54 0.54 3.68
N LEU A 143 3.55 0.45 2.80
CA LEU A 143 3.32 -0.67 1.88
C LEU A 143 3.22 -0.17 0.43
N ASP A 144 3.67 -0.97 -0.51
CA ASP A 144 3.31 -0.84 -1.93
C ASP A 144 1.80 -1.05 -2.08
N GLU A 145 1.11 -0.24 -2.85
CA GLU A 145 -0.34 -0.29 -2.96
C GLU A 145 -0.79 -0.66 -4.37
N TRP A 146 -1.58 -1.75 -4.46
CA TRP A 146 -2.18 -2.16 -5.72
C TRP A 146 -3.11 -1.08 -6.29
N VAL A 147 -3.01 -0.89 -7.59
CA VAL A 147 -3.93 -0.06 -8.39
C VAL A 147 -4.68 -0.91 -9.41
N ASP A 148 -5.72 -0.35 -10.01
CA ASP A 148 -6.56 -1.03 -11.00
C ASP A 148 -5.82 -1.12 -12.34
N ASP A 149 -5.02 -2.17 -12.48
CA ASP A 149 -4.27 -2.50 -13.68
C ASP A 149 -4.32 -4.02 -13.92
N PRO A 150 -4.79 -4.47 -15.12
CA PRO A 150 -4.95 -5.90 -15.43
C PRO A 150 -3.62 -6.65 -15.52
N GLY A 151 -2.51 -5.98 -15.79
CA GLY A 151 -1.17 -6.57 -15.83
C GLY A 151 -0.52 -6.70 -14.45
N GLY A 152 -1.09 -5.99 -13.46
CA GLY A 152 -0.57 -5.93 -12.11
C GLY A 152 0.46 -4.81 -11.92
N VAL A 153 0.00 -3.74 -11.27
CA VAL A 153 0.83 -2.58 -10.89
C VAL A 153 0.60 -2.27 -9.43
N PHE A 154 1.67 -1.97 -8.71
CA PHE A 154 1.59 -1.34 -7.41
C PHE A 154 2.52 -0.14 -7.33
N VAL A 155 2.16 0.82 -6.47
CA VAL A 155 2.72 2.17 -6.42
C VAL A 155 3.11 2.58 -4.99
N GLY A 156 3.79 3.72 -4.86
CA GLY A 156 4.11 4.36 -3.58
C GLY A 156 5.37 3.83 -2.90
N GLY A 157 5.75 2.60 -3.17
CA GLY A 157 6.87 1.94 -2.49
C GLY A 157 6.52 1.47 -1.08
N PHE A 158 7.35 0.64 -0.50
CA PHE A 158 7.22 0.17 0.88
C PHE A 158 8.37 0.67 1.77
N PHE A 159 8.31 0.41 3.07
CA PHE A 159 9.24 0.95 4.06
C PHE A 159 10.73 0.71 3.77
N SER A 160 11.11 -0.38 3.09
CA SER A 160 12.51 -0.66 2.71
C SER A 160 12.82 -0.39 1.23
N ARG A 161 11.90 0.20 0.45
CA ARG A 161 12.13 0.51 -0.96
C ARG A 161 13.19 1.61 -1.11
N SER A 162 14.21 1.36 -1.92
CA SER A 162 15.30 2.31 -2.18
C SER A 162 15.02 3.25 -3.37
N THR A 163 13.77 3.59 -3.63
CA THR A 163 13.39 4.53 -4.68
C THR A 163 13.15 5.94 -4.14
N ARG A 164 13.55 6.95 -4.90
CA ARG A 164 13.27 8.37 -4.64
C ARG A 164 12.28 8.96 -5.64
N ASN A 165 11.45 8.13 -6.24
CA ASN A 165 10.45 8.58 -7.21
C ASN A 165 9.21 9.21 -6.55
N GLY A 166 9.07 9.10 -5.24
CA GLY A 166 7.94 9.69 -4.52
C GLY A 166 6.62 9.13 -4.98
N CYS A 167 5.66 9.98 -5.31
CA CYS A 167 4.33 9.60 -5.80
C CYS A 167 4.35 8.85 -7.15
N GLU A 168 5.46 8.90 -7.88
CA GLU A 168 5.65 8.20 -9.15
C GLU A 168 6.41 6.87 -9.00
N ALA A 169 6.64 6.43 -7.76
CA ALA A 169 7.21 5.11 -7.50
C ALA A 169 6.24 4.02 -7.98
N ARG A 170 6.70 3.17 -8.91
CA ARG A 170 5.86 2.22 -9.64
C ARG A 170 6.61 0.91 -9.85
N VAL A 171 5.91 -0.20 -9.69
CA VAL A 171 6.36 -1.55 -10.02
C VAL A 171 5.30 -2.24 -10.86
N ALA A 172 5.70 -2.79 -12.01
CA ALA A 172 4.82 -3.48 -12.97
C ALA A 172 5.38 -4.85 -13.37
N SER A 173 6.23 -5.44 -12.54
CA SER A 173 6.91 -6.71 -12.84
C SER A 173 6.24 -7.93 -12.22
N HIS A 174 5.09 -7.75 -11.55
CA HIS A 174 4.41 -8.81 -10.84
C HIS A 174 2.95 -8.93 -11.29
N PRO A 175 2.45 -10.15 -11.55
CA PRO A 175 1.06 -10.36 -11.90
C PRO A 175 0.13 -10.06 -10.71
N PRO A 176 -1.18 -9.83 -10.92
CA PRO A 176 -2.14 -9.56 -9.83
C PRO A 176 -2.26 -10.66 -8.77
N ALA A 177 -1.75 -11.85 -9.05
CA ALA A 177 -1.69 -12.95 -8.08
C ALA A 177 -0.48 -12.88 -7.13
N TYR A 178 0.47 -12.00 -7.41
CA TYR A 178 1.63 -11.81 -6.52
C TYR A 178 1.23 -11.20 -5.19
N PHE A 179 1.89 -11.64 -4.12
CA PHE A 179 1.79 -11.04 -2.80
C PHE A 179 3.03 -11.36 -1.97
N ASP A 180 3.42 -10.43 -1.16
CA ASP A 180 4.41 -10.59 -0.10
C ASP A 180 4.14 -9.60 1.03
N TYR A 181 5.04 -9.51 2.00
CA TYR A 181 4.93 -8.63 3.15
C TYR A 181 4.79 -7.15 2.78
N SER A 182 5.22 -6.74 1.59
CA SER A 182 5.24 -5.34 1.17
C SER A 182 3.98 -4.89 0.43
N THR A 183 3.11 -5.82 0.00
CA THR A 183 1.94 -5.48 -0.83
C THR A 183 0.67 -5.26 -0.02
N GLY A 184 0.10 -4.08 -0.16
CA GLY A 184 -1.17 -3.66 0.41
C GLY A 184 -2.04 -2.97 -0.64
N PHE A 185 -3.01 -2.16 -0.22
CA PHE A 185 -3.88 -1.42 -1.13
C PHE A 185 -4.65 -0.32 -0.41
N ARG A 186 -5.20 0.60 -1.21
CA ARG A 186 -6.28 1.50 -0.82
C ARG A 186 -7.39 1.51 -1.85
N CYS A 187 -8.58 1.94 -1.45
CA CYS A 187 -9.74 2.01 -2.34
C CYS A 187 -10.05 3.46 -2.70
N CYS A 188 -10.54 3.65 -3.93
CA CYS A 188 -11.20 4.85 -4.39
C CYS A 188 -12.71 4.63 -4.51
N ALA A 189 -13.47 5.71 -4.49
CA ALA A 189 -14.90 5.68 -4.74
C ALA A 189 -15.23 6.70 -5.85
N ASP A 190 -16.20 6.37 -6.67
CA ASP A 190 -16.74 7.32 -7.63
C ASP A 190 -17.63 8.33 -6.90
N LEU A 191 -17.69 9.55 -7.40
CA LEU A 191 -18.58 10.56 -6.86
C LEU A 191 -20.03 10.11 -7.01
N LEU A 192 -20.80 10.24 -5.94
CA LEU A 192 -22.24 9.98 -5.98
C LEU A 192 -22.89 10.94 -6.99
N GLY A 193 -23.37 10.39 -8.11
CA GLY A 193 -23.98 11.18 -9.21
C GLY A 193 -23.22 11.14 -10.54
N ALA A 194 -21.98 10.66 -10.60
CA ALA A 194 -21.23 10.53 -11.84
C ALA A 194 -21.66 9.32 -12.71
N ALA A 195 -22.49 8.45 -12.21
CA ALA A 195 -22.97 7.25 -12.93
C ALA A 195 -24.02 7.51 -14.02
N ALA A 196 -24.41 8.76 -14.26
CA ALA A 196 -25.48 9.11 -15.23
C ALA A 196 -25.01 9.92 -16.46
N ALA A 197 -23.74 10.24 -16.59
CA ALA A 197 -23.21 10.85 -17.81
C ALA A 197 -22.65 9.76 -18.72
N GLY A 198 -23.52 8.92 -19.26
CA GLY A 198 -23.21 8.00 -20.35
C GLY A 198 -22.66 8.79 -21.52
N VAL A 199 -21.42 8.52 -21.90
CA VAL A 199 -20.87 8.91 -23.18
C VAL A 199 -21.78 8.28 -24.26
N GLN A 200 -22.65 9.08 -24.84
CA GLN A 200 -23.26 8.74 -26.11
C GLN A 200 -22.16 8.81 -27.17
N ASP A 201 -21.62 7.64 -27.52
CA ASP A 201 -20.73 7.49 -28.66
C ASP A 201 -21.53 7.80 -29.94
N GLY A 202 -21.52 9.07 -30.32
CA GLY A 202 -22.04 9.53 -31.58
C GLY A 202 -21.08 9.12 -32.69
N ARG A 203 -21.39 8.00 -33.38
CA ARG A 203 -20.85 7.73 -34.71
C ARG A 203 -21.94 7.93 -35.75
N PRO A 204 -21.61 8.66 -36.82
CA PRO A 204 -22.50 8.77 -37.99
C PRO A 204 -22.57 7.47 -38.78
#